data_83b759f4c4503cc3cfd92644021bc64e
#
_entry.id   83b759f4c4503cc3cfd92644021bc64e
#
_cell.length_a   1.000
_cell.length_b   1.000
_cell.length_c   1.000
_cell.angle_alpha   90.00
_cell.angle_beta   90.00
_cell.angle_gamma   90.00
#
_symmetry.space_group_name_H-M   'P 1'
#
loop_
_entity.id
_entity.type
_entity.pdbx_description
1 polymer ?
#
loop_
_entity_poly.entity_id
_entity_poly.type
_entity_poly.pdbx_seq_one_letter_code
_entity_poly.pdbx_strand_id
1 'polypeptide(L)' 'MSQAGGRAAPFYCPYCGDEDLTPEAEPAGAWKCESCLRVFAVRLVGLALGG' A
#
# COMPACT_ATOMS: atom_id res chain seq x y z
N MET A 1 -12.05 -8.30 -12.96
CA MET A 1 -11.78 -8.14 -12.54
C MET A 1 -11.20 -8.15 -11.82
N SER A 2 -11.10 -8.02 -11.75
CA SER A 2 -10.73 -7.91 -11.11
C SER A 2 -9.85 -7.81 -10.54
N GLN A 3 -9.42 -7.36 -10.14
CA GLN A 3 -8.53 -7.30 -9.52
C GLN A 3 -8.41 -8.02 -8.48
N ALA A 4 -8.93 -8.83 -8.46
CA ALA A 4 -9.00 -9.67 -7.44
C ALA A 4 -7.72 -9.88 -6.84
N GLY A 5 -7.60 -10.16 -5.64
CA GLY A 5 -6.35 -10.27 -5.02
C GLY A 5 -5.48 -9.11 -5.35
N GLY A 6 -6.08 -8.10 -5.86
CA GLY A 6 -5.34 -6.96 -6.26
C GLY A 6 -4.70 -6.30 -5.07
N ARG A 7 -3.75 -5.46 -5.36
CA ARG A 7 -3.10 -4.74 -4.30
C ARG A 7 -3.99 -3.61 -3.83
N ALA A 8 -3.90 -3.32 -2.54
CA ALA A 8 -4.56 -2.16 -1.98
C ALA A 8 -3.74 -0.94 -2.34
N ALA A 9 -4.39 0.07 -2.87
CA ALA A 9 -3.70 1.27 -3.30
C ALA A 9 -3.84 2.34 -2.22
N PRO A 10 -2.75 2.78 -1.62
CA PRO A 10 -2.81 3.83 -0.61
C PRO A 10 -2.99 5.19 -1.26
N PHE A 11 -3.59 6.09 -0.52
CA PHE A 11 -3.70 7.47 -0.98
C PHE A 11 -2.45 8.25 -0.61
N TYR A 12 -1.84 7.94 0.52
CA TYR A 12 -0.69 8.68 1.01
C TYR A 12 0.35 7.71 1.52
N CYS A 13 1.59 8.17 1.52
CA CYS A 13 2.63 7.46 2.22
C CYS A 13 2.35 7.52 3.72
N PRO A 14 2.29 6.37 4.41
CA PRO A 14 2.00 6.39 5.85
C PRO A 14 3.14 6.93 6.69
N TYR A 15 4.26 7.19 6.06
CA TYR A 15 5.43 7.65 6.80
C TYR A 15 5.67 9.14 6.67
N CYS A 16 5.50 9.69 5.47
CA CYS A 16 5.75 11.10 5.27
C CYS A 16 4.51 11.87 4.80
N GLY A 17 3.46 11.16 4.42
CA GLY A 17 2.21 11.80 4.01
C GLY A 17 2.18 12.28 2.58
N ASP A 18 3.21 12.00 1.80
CA ASP A 18 3.24 12.43 0.42
C ASP A 18 2.37 11.52 -0.43
N GLU A 19 1.87 12.05 -1.53
CA GLU A 19 1.00 11.30 -2.43
C GLU A 19 1.73 10.72 -3.62
N ASP A 20 3.01 10.95 -3.72
CA ASP A 20 3.78 10.52 -4.89
C ASP A 20 4.22 9.07 -4.71
N LEU A 21 3.32 8.16 -5.01
CA LEU A 21 3.52 6.74 -4.80
C LEU A 21 3.50 6.00 -6.12
N THR A 22 4.44 5.05 -6.27
CA THR A 22 4.48 4.21 -7.45
C THR A 22 4.49 2.76 -7.03
N PRO A 23 3.84 1.89 -7.80
CA PRO A 23 3.84 0.47 -7.46
C PRO A 23 5.20 -0.16 -7.72
N GLU A 24 5.59 -1.08 -6.84
CA GLU A 24 6.82 -1.83 -7.00
C GLU A 24 6.50 -3.22 -7.53
N ALA A 25 7.40 -3.74 -8.35
CA ALA A 25 7.22 -5.07 -8.87
C ALA A 25 7.34 -6.11 -7.76
N GLU A 26 8.23 -5.90 -6.83
CA GLU A 26 8.46 -6.82 -5.75
C GLU A 26 8.78 -6.07 -4.48
N PRO A 27 8.30 -6.58 -3.36
CA PRO A 27 7.38 -7.72 -3.25
C PRO A 27 6.00 -7.36 -3.76
N ALA A 28 5.18 -8.38 -4.00
CA ALA A 28 3.85 -8.14 -4.51
C ALA A 28 3.07 -7.22 -3.58
N GLY A 29 2.36 -6.29 -4.18
CA GLY A 29 1.55 -5.36 -3.41
C GLY A 29 2.32 -4.21 -2.78
N ALA A 30 3.59 -4.08 -3.09
CA ALA A 30 4.41 -3.03 -2.50
C ALA A 30 4.30 -1.73 -3.29
N TRP A 31 4.50 -0.64 -2.60
CA TRP A 31 4.50 0.69 -3.15
C TRP A 31 5.73 1.43 -2.68
N LYS A 32 6.24 2.29 -3.52
CA LYS A 32 7.39 3.10 -3.20
C LYS A 32 6.97 4.56 -3.13
N CYS A 33 7.38 5.22 -2.07
CA CYS A 33 7.18 6.65 -1.94
C CYS A 33 8.36 7.36 -2.60
N GLU A 34 8.06 8.21 -3.58
CA GLU A 34 9.11 8.91 -4.29
C GLU A 34 9.70 10.04 -3.46
N SER A 35 9.03 10.40 -2.40
CA SER A 35 9.48 11.51 -1.56
C SER A 35 10.44 11.04 -0.47
N CYS A 36 10.01 10.08 0.36
CA CYS A 36 10.86 9.60 1.44
C CYS A 36 11.59 8.31 1.09
N LEU A 37 11.32 7.75 -0.08
CA LEU A 37 12.00 6.59 -0.63
C LEU A 37 11.79 5.31 0.18
N ARG A 38 10.68 5.24 0.91
CA ARG A 38 10.35 4.02 1.61
C ARG A 38 9.50 3.13 0.73
N VAL A 39 9.71 1.83 0.87
CA VAL A 39 8.90 0.84 0.19
C VAL A 39 8.05 0.16 1.26
N PHE A 40 6.76 0.09 1.00
CA PHE A 40 5.83 -0.44 1.98
C PHE A 40 4.70 -1.17 1.27
N ALA A 41 3.93 -1.92 2.03
CA ALA A 41 2.77 -2.62 1.49
C ALA A 41 1.57 -2.34 2.38
N VAL A 42 0.41 -2.30 1.75
CA VAL A 42 -0.85 -2.11 2.45
C VAL A 42 -1.68 -3.37 2.23
N ARG A 43 -2.23 -3.92 3.30
CA ARG A 43 -3.07 -5.09 3.17
C ARG A 43 -4.05 -5.13 4.33
N LEU A 44 -5.18 -5.75 4.06
CA LEU A 44 -6.17 -5.99 5.09
C LEU A 44 -5.73 -7.20 5.90
N VAL A 45 -5.62 -7.03 7.19
CA VAL A 45 -5.25 -8.13 8.07
C VAL A 45 -6.50 -8.91 8.49
N GLY A 46 -7.57 -8.19 8.76
CA GLY A 46 -8.79 -8.82 9.18
C GLY A 46 -9.74 -7.78 9.73
N LEU A 47 -10.86 -8.24 10.23
CA LEU A 47 -11.85 -7.36 10.81
C LEU A 47 -11.84 -7.52 12.31
N ALA A 48 -11.94 -6.41 13.00
CA ALA A 48 -12.07 -6.46 14.45
C ALA A 48 -13.50 -6.81 14.78
N LEU A 49 -13.68 -7.95 15.43
CA LEU A 49 -15.00 -8.43 15.80
C LEU A 49 -15.19 -8.30 17.30
N GLY A 50 -16.42 -8.05 17.68
CA GLY A 50 -16.74 -8.02 19.08
C GLY A 50 -16.33 -6.77 19.78
N GLY A 51 -16.09 -5.79 19.07
CA GLY A 51 -15.85 -4.61 19.77
C GLY A 51 -14.91 -3.70 19.62
#